data_f869ac845987761a77c5068ac5ac3081
#
_entry.id   f869ac845987761a77c5068ac5ac3081
#
_cell.length_a   1.000
_cell.length_b   1.000
_cell.length_c   1.000
_cell.angle_alpha   90.00
_cell.angle_beta   90.00
_cell.angle_gamma   90.00
#
_symmetry.space_group_name_H-M   'P 1'
#
loop_
_entity.id
_entity.type
_entity.pdbx_description
1 polymer ?
#
loop_
_entity_poly.entity_id
_entity_poly.type
_entity_poly.pdbx_seq_one_letter_code
_entity_poly.pdbx_strand_id
1 'polypeptide(L)'
;MIYQDSSGKYTFAERAADLVSRMTLQEKASQLGDSAAAIPRLGVEAYRYWSEALHGVARSGYATSFPTSYSIAQTWNRDLVQEMTKIMSDEARAYNLEVGKGLSYWSPTINMSRDPRWGRAEETYGEDPYLSTAIGSSFVKGLEGDGEDDTYLKAIATIKHYALNNTEKFRHNGSSDIDDATLREYYTRAFKGVVREAGVHSLMTSYNEINGTPAAANVYTLETLLRRTFGFTGYVTSDCGAINDVYKNHKWVPAGWDHAVDEAETTALCIAAGNDLECGGVYRSNAMAAVRRGLLSEDEIDVALVRMFTARMETGEFDAAEQVPYRDKTKYSWNKEDYGLAGTGLATGTPVLTTTDEAKDTALQASEEGVAMLKNEPATGDTNALLPLDAKKINNLVILGENELVKSLVLGDYSGTPLPENKSTPYDGIVGVLQELNPQAKVQHISPNSSGASYYGNFSNVALLDSEGKTLKTLKPSDAVNYDLCKPENSNANFGFVYNKAWVQYDNVSVDDVTQVTIWASGGSGSATHGTMEIHMDSKDGPIVGTVTTKATSSWT
;
A
#
# COMPACT_ATOMS: atom_id res chain seq x y z
N MET A 1 19.81 -35.89 5.87
CA MET A 1 18.35 -35.83 5.75
C MET A 1 18.05 -35.26 4.39
N ILE A 2 16.95 -35.65 3.73
CA ILE A 2 16.65 -35.20 2.36
C ILE A 2 16.57 -33.68 2.27
N TYR A 3 15.92 -33.01 3.24
CA TYR A 3 15.77 -31.56 3.22
C TYR A 3 17.11 -30.79 3.32
N GLN A 4 18.18 -31.43 3.76
CA GLN A 4 19.52 -30.85 3.87
C GLN A 4 20.41 -31.17 2.67
N ASP A 5 19.92 -31.96 1.71
CA ASP A 5 20.70 -32.37 0.54
C ASP A 5 20.60 -31.33 -0.57
N SER A 6 21.63 -30.50 -0.69
CA SER A 6 21.77 -29.46 -1.71
C SER A 6 22.50 -29.93 -2.98
N SER A 7 22.65 -31.25 -3.17
CA SER A 7 23.36 -31.80 -4.32
C SER A 7 22.60 -31.74 -5.66
N GLY A 8 21.34 -31.30 -5.64
CA GLY A 8 20.44 -31.33 -6.81
C GLY A 8 19.78 -32.70 -7.05
N LYS A 9 20.01 -33.68 -6.16
CA LYS A 9 19.39 -35.00 -6.27
C LYS A 9 17.89 -35.00 -6.03
N TYR A 10 17.42 -34.12 -5.16
CA TYR A 10 16.02 -33.97 -4.80
C TYR A 10 15.51 -32.58 -5.20
N THR A 11 14.30 -32.52 -5.66
CA THR A 11 13.61 -31.24 -5.92
C THR A 11 13.38 -30.45 -4.61
N PHE A 12 13.20 -29.14 -4.69
CA PHE A 12 12.87 -28.33 -3.52
C PHE A 12 11.56 -28.81 -2.84
N ALA A 13 10.57 -29.26 -3.62
CA ALA A 13 9.32 -29.79 -3.09
C ALA A 13 9.53 -31.12 -2.31
N GLU A 14 10.38 -32.02 -2.80
CA GLU A 14 10.74 -33.27 -2.07
C GLU A 14 11.50 -32.95 -0.78
N ARG A 15 12.38 -31.95 -0.82
CA ARG A 15 13.11 -31.48 0.36
C ARG A 15 12.17 -30.84 1.38
N ALA A 16 11.24 -30.01 0.93
CA ALA A 16 10.23 -29.40 1.76
C ALA A 16 9.31 -30.44 2.43
N ALA A 17 8.88 -31.46 1.67
CA ALA A 17 8.08 -32.56 2.19
C ALA A 17 8.83 -33.36 3.28
N ASP A 18 10.12 -33.67 3.09
CA ASP A 18 10.94 -34.32 4.13
C ASP A 18 11.09 -33.45 5.38
N LEU A 19 11.27 -32.14 5.22
CA LEU A 19 11.34 -31.22 6.36
C LEU A 19 10.02 -31.18 7.15
N VAL A 20 8.90 -31.00 6.45
CA VAL A 20 7.55 -30.89 7.06
C VAL A 20 7.18 -32.20 7.76
N SER A 21 7.49 -33.35 7.18
CA SER A 21 7.22 -34.67 7.79
C SER A 21 7.91 -34.90 9.15
N ARG A 22 8.96 -34.10 9.44
CA ARG A 22 9.71 -34.17 10.71
C ARG A 22 9.20 -33.22 11.78
N MET A 23 8.26 -32.31 11.42
CA MET A 23 7.67 -31.36 12.36
C MET A 23 6.58 -32.02 13.20
N THR A 24 6.52 -31.64 14.46
CA THR A 24 5.34 -31.93 15.30
C THR A 24 4.17 -31.03 14.88
N LEU A 25 2.94 -31.42 15.17
CA LEU A 25 1.76 -30.61 14.86
C LEU A 25 1.85 -29.18 15.45
N GLN A 26 2.44 -29.03 16.63
CA GLN A 26 2.65 -27.72 17.24
C GLN A 26 3.66 -26.87 16.45
N GLU A 27 4.75 -27.48 15.97
CA GLU A 27 5.72 -26.79 15.11
C GLU A 27 5.08 -26.43 13.77
N LYS A 28 4.31 -27.33 13.16
CA LYS A 28 3.52 -27.06 11.94
C LYS A 28 2.61 -25.84 12.13
N ALA A 29 1.82 -25.83 13.20
CA ALA A 29 0.95 -24.69 13.51
C ALA A 29 1.71 -23.37 13.66
N SER A 30 2.93 -23.41 14.22
CA SER A 30 3.76 -22.20 14.39
C SER A 30 4.27 -21.59 13.08
N GLN A 31 4.22 -22.34 11.98
CA GLN A 31 4.66 -21.90 10.66
C GLN A 31 3.54 -21.28 9.81
N LEU A 32 2.27 -21.43 10.19
CA LEU A 32 1.11 -21.00 9.39
C LEU A 32 0.82 -19.48 9.44
N GLY A 33 1.66 -18.67 10.08
CA GLY A 33 1.49 -17.22 10.16
C GLY A 33 2.64 -16.45 9.50
N ASP A 34 2.41 -15.18 9.17
CA ASP A 34 3.38 -14.29 8.55
C ASP A 34 4.71 -14.17 9.32
N SER A 35 4.68 -14.44 10.61
CA SER A 35 5.84 -14.51 11.50
C SER A 35 6.00 -15.95 11.99
N ALA A 36 6.76 -16.75 11.25
CA ALA A 36 7.04 -18.13 11.57
C ALA A 36 8.13 -18.27 12.61
N ALA A 37 7.90 -19.12 13.62
CA ALA A 37 8.86 -19.35 14.69
C ALA A 37 10.06 -20.21 14.22
N ALA A 38 11.21 -20.06 14.85
CA ALA A 38 12.33 -20.95 14.63
C ALA A 38 12.03 -22.38 15.12
N ILE A 39 12.59 -23.37 14.43
CA ILE A 39 12.60 -24.80 14.86
C ILE A 39 14.05 -25.25 14.94
N PRO A 40 14.78 -24.91 16.04
CA PRO A 40 16.23 -25.12 16.13
C PRO A 40 16.67 -26.56 15.93
N ARG A 41 15.87 -27.55 16.38
CA ARG A 41 16.20 -28.98 16.21
C ARG A 41 16.21 -29.44 14.74
N LEU A 42 15.58 -28.67 13.85
CA LEU A 42 15.56 -28.90 12.40
C LEU A 42 16.42 -27.89 11.63
N GLY A 43 17.09 -26.97 12.32
CA GLY A 43 17.88 -25.92 11.69
C GLY A 43 17.04 -24.90 10.91
N VAL A 44 15.76 -24.74 11.27
CA VAL A 44 14.86 -23.75 10.67
C VAL A 44 14.93 -22.48 11.47
N GLU A 45 15.37 -21.40 10.85
CA GLU A 45 15.39 -20.07 11.47
C GLU A 45 13.99 -19.46 11.51
N ALA A 46 13.79 -18.47 12.40
CA ALA A 46 12.57 -17.65 12.39
C ALA A 46 12.48 -16.89 11.07
N TYR A 47 11.28 -16.85 10.49
CA TYR A 47 11.08 -16.21 9.19
C TYR A 47 9.89 -15.25 9.23
N ARG A 48 10.05 -14.09 8.59
CA ARG A 48 8.96 -13.16 8.39
C ARG A 48 8.61 -13.08 6.91
N TYR A 49 7.41 -13.53 6.57
CA TYR A 49 6.90 -13.50 5.20
C TYR A 49 6.49 -12.09 4.76
N TRP A 50 6.06 -11.24 5.70
CA TRP A 50 5.61 -9.91 5.36
C TRP A 50 6.76 -8.95 5.08
N SER A 51 6.91 -8.57 3.83
CA SER A 51 7.68 -7.43 3.35
C SER A 51 6.98 -6.84 2.14
N GLU A 52 7.30 -5.61 1.78
CA GLU A 52 6.68 -4.88 0.68
C GLU A 52 7.75 -4.30 -0.23
N ALA A 53 7.51 -4.34 -1.54
CA ALA A 53 8.36 -3.74 -2.56
C ALA A 53 7.54 -3.34 -3.79
N LEU A 54 6.50 -2.53 -3.61
CA LEU A 54 5.60 -2.17 -4.71
C LEU A 54 6.30 -1.31 -5.76
N HIS A 55 7.06 -0.32 -5.31
CA HIS A 55 7.92 0.52 -6.17
C HIS A 55 9.21 0.94 -5.44
N GLY A 56 9.80 0.00 -4.72
CA GLY A 56 11.02 0.11 -3.93
C GLY A 56 10.90 -0.70 -2.64
N VAL A 57 12.02 -1.21 -2.13
CA VAL A 57 12.03 -2.02 -0.90
C VAL A 57 11.57 -1.17 0.28
N ALA A 58 10.38 -1.47 0.80
CA ALA A 58 9.75 -0.70 1.87
C ALA A 58 10.09 -1.28 3.25
N ARG A 59 10.09 -0.42 4.28
CA ARG A 59 10.15 -0.80 5.71
C ARG A 59 11.37 -1.62 6.12
N SER A 60 12.44 -1.54 5.34
CA SER A 60 13.69 -2.27 5.62
C SER A 60 14.86 -1.35 5.94
N GLY A 61 14.84 -0.13 5.47
CA GLY A 61 15.88 0.88 5.57
C GLY A 61 15.76 1.87 4.42
N TYR A 62 16.85 2.57 4.11
CA TYR A 62 16.91 3.39 2.91
C TYR A 62 17.04 2.50 1.67
N ALA A 63 16.22 2.77 0.67
CA ALA A 63 16.18 2.03 -0.58
C ALA A 63 15.76 2.96 -1.73
N THR A 64 16.04 2.56 -2.96
CA THR A 64 15.58 3.28 -4.13
C THR A 64 14.05 3.35 -4.15
N SER A 65 13.51 4.52 -4.43
CA SER A 65 12.07 4.70 -4.67
C SER A 65 11.84 5.04 -6.12
N PHE A 66 11.07 4.21 -6.79
CA PHE A 66 10.62 4.42 -8.17
C PHE A 66 9.26 5.15 -8.17
N PRO A 67 8.76 5.62 -9.33
CA PRO A 67 7.39 6.14 -9.42
C PRO A 67 6.34 5.14 -8.96
N THR A 68 5.14 5.62 -8.62
CA THR A 68 4.01 4.74 -8.26
C THR A 68 3.66 3.78 -9.38
N SER A 69 3.07 2.64 -9.05
CA SER A 69 2.68 1.61 -10.03
C SER A 69 1.84 2.18 -11.17
N TYR A 70 0.95 3.11 -10.87
CA TYR A 70 0.10 3.78 -11.86
C TYR A 70 0.93 4.59 -12.87
N SER A 71 1.96 5.30 -12.41
CA SER A 71 2.89 6.04 -13.27
C SER A 71 3.78 5.08 -14.08
N ILE A 72 4.27 4.02 -13.46
CA ILE A 72 5.06 2.97 -14.13
C ILE A 72 4.27 2.34 -15.28
N ALA A 73 2.98 2.08 -15.10
CA ALA A 73 2.14 1.51 -16.15
C ALA A 73 2.04 2.43 -17.40
N GLN A 74 2.14 3.74 -17.21
CA GLN A 74 2.10 4.73 -18.30
C GLN A 74 3.35 4.73 -19.17
N THR A 75 4.44 4.13 -18.72
CA THR A 75 5.65 3.97 -19.55
C THR A 75 5.44 3.01 -20.71
N TRP A 76 4.53 2.02 -20.59
CA TRP A 76 4.33 0.91 -21.50
C TRP A 76 5.61 0.10 -21.77
N ASN A 77 6.64 0.31 -20.94
CA ASN A 77 7.99 -0.22 -21.12
C ASN A 77 8.23 -1.43 -20.20
N ARG A 78 8.00 -2.62 -20.71
CA ARG A 78 8.15 -3.88 -19.98
C ARG A 78 9.59 -4.14 -19.52
N ASP A 79 10.56 -3.77 -20.35
CA ASP A 79 11.97 -4.01 -20.07
C ASP A 79 12.45 -3.10 -18.94
N LEU A 80 12.02 -1.84 -18.94
CA LEU A 80 12.29 -0.90 -17.84
C LEU A 80 11.70 -1.41 -16.52
N VAL A 81 10.46 -1.93 -16.53
CA VAL A 81 9.85 -2.49 -15.32
C VAL A 81 10.63 -3.69 -14.79
N GLN A 82 11.09 -4.57 -15.67
CA GLN A 82 11.92 -5.71 -15.27
C GLN A 82 13.26 -5.24 -14.67
N GLU A 83 13.90 -4.23 -15.26
CA GLU A 83 15.13 -3.63 -14.73
C GLU A 83 14.93 -3.01 -13.35
N MET A 84 13.90 -2.19 -13.19
CA MET A 84 13.53 -1.61 -11.89
C MET A 84 13.39 -2.69 -10.81
N THR A 85 12.71 -3.79 -11.12
CA THR A 85 12.44 -4.84 -10.15
C THR A 85 13.64 -5.74 -9.89
N LYS A 86 14.59 -5.87 -10.83
CA LYS A 86 15.91 -6.44 -10.58
C LYS A 86 16.70 -5.63 -9.55
N ILE A 87 16.70 -4.29 -9.68
CA ILE A 87 17.31 -3.41 -8.70
C ILE A 87 16.65 -3.59 -7.33
N MET A 88 15.31 -3.62 -7.26
CA MET A 88 14.59 -3.87 -6.01
C MET A 88 14.96 -5.22 -5.39
N SER A 89 15.11 -6.27 -6.19
CA SER A 89 15.51 -7.60 -5.67
C SER A 89 16.97 -7.64 -5.21
N ASP A 90 17.87 -6.85 -5.81
CA ASP A 90 19.23 -6.68 -5.31
C ASP A 90 19.25 -5.99 -3.95
N GLU A 91 18.49 -4.91 -3.79
CA GLU A 91 18.33 -4.23 -2.51
C GLU A 91 17.67 -5.15 -1.46
N ALA A 92 16.68 -5.96 -1.86
CA ALA A 92 16.07 -6.99 -1.02
C ALA A 92 17.09 -8.01 -0.51
N ARG A 93 17.96 -8.50 -1.39
CA ARG A 93 19.06 -9.40 -1.03
C ARG A 93 20.09 -8.73 -0.12
N ALA A 94 20.42 -7.48 -0.36
CA ALA A 94 21.29 -6.72 0.54
C ALA A 94 20.73 -6.73 1.97
N TYR A 95 19.46 -6.38 2.14
CA TYR A 95 18.81 -6.38 3.47
C TYR A 95 18.64 -7.78 4.06
N ASN A 96 18.41 -8.80 3.24
CA ASN A 96 18.40 -10.19 3.71
C ASN A 96 19.77 -10.58 4.30
N LEU A 97 20.85 -10.27 3.61
CA LEU A 97 22.20 -10.65 4.01
C LEU A 97 22.72 -9.87 5.22
N GLU A 98 22.32 -8.59 5.36
CA GLU A 98 22.84 -7.72 6.42
C GLU A 98 22.01 -7.79 7.71
N VAL A 99 20.69 -7.82 7.59
CA VAL A 99 19.80 -7.75 8.76
C VAL A 99 18.81 -8.92 8.87
N GLY A 100 18.94 -9.94 8.03
CA GLY A 100 18.12 -11.16 8.10
C GLY A 100 16.65 -10.94 7.69
N LYS A 101 16.36 -9.96 6.82
CA LYS A 101 14.99 -9.78 6.29
C LYS A 101 14.58 -10.98 5.46
N GLY A 102 13.29 -11.35 5.55
CA GLY A 102 12.70 -12.36 4.67
C GLY A 102 12.74 -11.90 3.21
N LEU A 103 12.70 -12.86 2.29
CA LEU A 103 12.74 -12.60 0.85
C LEU A 103 11.38 -12.72 0.17
N SER A 104 10.30 -12.74 0.93
CA SER A 104 8.93 -12.68 0.40
C SER A 104 8.45 -11.24 0.38
N TYR A 105 8.01 -10.76 -0.79
CA TYR A 105 7.53 -9.39 -1.00
C TYR A 105 6.09 -9.42 -1.51
N TRP A 106 5.18 -8.76 -0.78
CA TRP A 106 3.75 -8.78 -1.08
C TRP A 106 3.39 -7.73 -2.12
N SER A 107 3.97 -7.89 -3.28
CA SER A 107 3.87 -7.07 -4.49
C SER A 107 4.04 -7.94 -5.73
N PRO A 108 3.46 -7.57 -6.88
CA PRO A 108 2.73 -6.35 -7.19
C PRO A 108 1.22 -6.43 -6.94
N THR A 109 0.54 -5.26 -6.94
CA THR A 109 -0.91 -5.16 -6.94
C THR A 109 -1.41 -5.11 -8.38
N ILE A 110 -2.14 -6.15 -8.82
CA ILE A 110 -2.64 -6.28 -10.19
C ILE A 110 -4.16 -6.27 -10.31
N ASN A 111 -4.84 -5.67 -9.32
CA ASN A 111 -6.28 -5.40 -9.38
C ASN A 111 -6.60 -4.36 -10.47
N MET A 112 -7.81 -4.42 -11.03
CA MET A 112 -8.26 -3.47 -12.05
C MET A 112 -8.67 -2.14 -11.43
N SER A 113 -8.02 -1.04 -11.82
CA SER A 113 -8.39 0.32 -11.41
C SER A 113 -9.55 0.84 -12.25
N ARG A 114 -10.79 0.44 -11.95
CA ARG A 114 -11.97 0.83 -12.73
C ARG A 114 -12.52 2.21 -12.39
N ASP A 115 -12.34 2.62 -11.16
CA ASP A 115 -12.89 3.87 -10.65
C ASP A 115 -11.77 4.69 -10.00
N PRO A 116 -11.51 5.92 -10.46
CA PRO A 116 -10.45 6.77 -9.92
C PRO A 116 -10.67 7.18 -8.46
N ARG A 117 -11.88 6.99 -7.92
CA ARG A 117 -12.20 7.25 -6.50
C ARG A 117 -11.75 6.13 -5.58
N TRP A 118 -11.34 5.00 -6.12
CA TRP A 118 -10.77 3.94 -5.28
C TRP A 118 -9.42 4.36 -4.70
N GLY A 119 -9.31 4.40 -3.37
CA GLY A 119 -8.14 4.93 -2.66
C GLY A 119 -6.83 4.19 -2.90
N ARG A 120 -6.86 2.96 -3.45
CA ARG A 120 -5.68 2.17 -3.81
C ARG A 120 -5.43 2.08 -5.32
N ALA A 121 -6.08 2.91 -6.13
CA ALA A 121 -5.88 2.94 -7.57
C ALA A 121 -4.40 3.16 -7.95
N GLU A 122 -3.67 3.98 -7.19
CA GLU A 122 -2.26 4.30 -7.42
C GLU A 122 -1.31 3.10 -7.28
N GLU A 123 -1.72 2.06 -6.54
CA GLU A 123 -0.95 0.83 -6.38
C GLU A 123 -1.01 -0.08 -7.62
N THR A 124 -1.87 0.21 -8.59
CA THR A 124 -2.22 -0.69 -9.70
C THR A 124 -1.68 -0.21 -11.04
N TYR A 125 -1.77 -1.07 -12.03
CA TYR A 125 -1.33 -0.80 -13.41
C TYR A 125 -2.47 -0.32 -14.34
N GLY A 126 -3.60 0.13 -13.78
CA GLY A 126 -4.70 0.69 -14.54
C GLY A 126 -5.89 -0.27 -14.71
N GLU A 127 -6.73 0.02 -15.70
CA GLU A 127 -8.00 -0.66 -15.94
C GLU A 127 -7.95 -1.75 -17.01
N ASP A 128 -6.83 -1.85 -17.75
CA ASP A 128 -6.67 -2.81 -18.83
C ASP A 128 -6.02 -4.11 -18.33
N PRO A 129 -6.71 -5.28 -18.45
CA PRO A 129 -6.18 -6.55 -17.97
C PRO A 129 -4.94 -7.02 -18.74
N TYR A 130 -4.78 -6.64 -20.00
CA TYR A 130 -3.62 -6.99 -20.81
C TYR A 130 -2.38 -6.21 -20.37
N LEU A 131 -2.51 -4.89 -20.21
CA LEU A 131 -1.44 -4.03 -19.69
C LEU A 131 -1.02 -4.49 -18.30
N SER A 132 -1.99 -4.73 -17.39
CA SER A 132 -1.71 -5.24 -16.04
C SER A 132 -1.02 -6.60 -16.05
N THR A 133 -1.36 -7.48 -16.99
CA THR A 133 -0.65 -8.75 -17.20
C THR A 133 0.80 -8.49 -17.63
N ALA A 134 1.00 -7.65 -18.64
CA ALA A 134 2.31 -7.41 -19.24
C ALA A 134 3.29 -6.78 -18.24
N ILE A 135 2.86 -5.73 -17.56
CA ILE A 135 3.66 -5.03 -16.55
C ILE A 135 3.86 -5.91 -15.30
N GLY A 136 2.79 -6.54 -14.81
CA GLY A 136 2.87 -7.45 -13.66
C GLY A 136 3.78 -8.66 -13.90
N SER A 137 3.78 -9.21 -15.13
CA SER A 137 4.71 -10.30 -15.49
C SER A 137 6.16 -9.83 -15.51
N SER A 138 6.44 -8.65 -16.07
CA SER A 138 7.79 -8.07 -16.04
C SER A 138 8.25 -7.76 -14.62
N PHE A 139 7.34 -7.25 -13.78
CA PHE A 139 7.61 -7.04 -12.36
C PHE A 139 8.02 -8.32 -11.65
N VAL A 140 7.23 -9.39 -11.79
CA VAL A 140 7.51 -10.69 -11.15
C VAL A 140 8.84 -11.24 -11.63
N LYS A 141 9.08 -11.23 -12.95
CA LYS A 141 10.32 -11.74 -13.55
C LYS A 141 11.57 -11.05 -13.01
N GLY A 142 11.56 -9.72 -12.95
CA GLY A 142 12.69 -8.97 -12.40
C GLY A 142 12.88 -9.20 -10.90
N LEU A 143 11.78 -9.22 -10.11
CA LEU A 143 11.87 -9.44 -8.67
C LEU A 143 12.34 -10.86 -8.32
N GLU A 144 11.90 -11.87 -9.06
CA GLU A 144 12.26 -13.27 -8.82
C GLU A 144 13.57 -13.66 -9.47
N GLY A 145 14.15 -12.80 -10.35
CA GLY A 145 15.46 -13.01 -10.98
C GLY A 145 15.43 -13.91 -12.22
N ASP A 146 14.35 -13.82 -13.03
CA ASP A 146 14.20 -14.60 -14.27
C ASP A 146 15.40 -14.39 -15.23
N GLY A 147 16.01 -15.48 -15.63
CA GLY A 147 17.18 -15.50 -16.50
C GLY A 147 18.51 -15.13 -15.84
N GLU A 148 18.56 -14.89 -14.52
CA GLU A 148 19.81 -14.68 -13.78
C GLU A 148 20.40 -15.98 -13.24
N ASP A 149 19.56 -16.90 -12.78
CA ASP A 149 19.93 -18.24 -12.29
C ASP A 149 18.80 -19.22 -12.57
N ASP A 150 19.15 -20.44 -13.01
CA ASP A 150 18.17 -21.46 -13.35
C ASP A 150 17.69 -22.28 -12.14
N THR A 151 18.31 -22.08 -10.96
CA THR A 151 18.07 -22.91 -9.77
C THR A 151 17.38 -22.12 -8.66
N TYR A 152 17.84 -20.89 -8.40
CA TYR A 152 17.41 -20.12 -7.24
C TYR A 152 16.66 -18.86 -7.61
N LEU A 153 15.60 -18.59 -6.86
CA LEU A 153 14.89 -17.32 -6.91
C LEU A 153 15.68 -16.24 -6.16
N LYS A 154 15.69 -15.03 -6.70
CA LYS A 154 16.32 -13.88 -6.06
C LYS A 154 15.47 -13.33 -4.89
N ALA A 155 14.15 -13.25 -5.08
CA ALA A 155 13.15 -13.00 -4.06
C ALA A 155 11.84 -13.72 -4.46
N ILE A 156 10.80 -13.63 -3.66
CA ILE A 156 9.48 -14.19 -3.95
C ILE A 156 8.50 -13.03 -4.12
N ALA A 157 7.92 -12.90 -5.31
CA ALA A 157 6.82 -11.98 -5.58
C ALA A 157 5.48 -12.56 -5.11
N THR A 158 4.58 -11.69 -4.66
CA THR A 158 3.22 -12.07 -4.28
C THR A 158 2.22 -11.19 -4.99
N ILE A 159 1.57 -11.71 -6.02
CA ILE A 159 0.52 -10.96 -6.73
C ILE A 159 -0.74 -10.82 -5.88
N LYS A 160 -1.32 -9.63 -5.85
CA LYS A 160 -2.43 -9.30 -4.96
C LYS A 160 -3.44 -8.34 -5.60
N HIS A 161 -4.65 -8.25 -5.09
CA HIS A 161 -5.34 -9.07 -4.08
C HIS A 161 -6.38 -9.93 -4.80
N TYR A 162 -6.30 -11.23 -4.68
CA TYR A 162 -7.13 -12.17 -5.43
C TYR A 162 -8.41 -12.50 -4.66
N ALA A 163 -9.58 -12.05 -5.13
CA ALA A 163 -9.84 -11.23 -6.29
C ALA A 163 -10.94 -10.21 -5.98
N LEU A 164 -11.22 -9.30 -6.95
CA LEU A 164 -12.32 -8.34 -6.87
C LEU A 164 -12.21 -7.31 -5.73
N ASN A 165 -11.00 -7.05 -5.23
CA ASN A 165 -10.73 -5.99 -4.27
C ASN A 165 -10.55 -4.66 -5.03
N ASN A 166 -11.64 -3.91 -5.21
CA ASN A 166 -11.70 -2.69 -6.03
C ASN A 166 -12.44 -1.54 -5.32
N THR A 167 -12.63 -1.65 -4.01
CA THR A 167 -13.20 -0.61 -3.13
C THR A 167 -12.70 -0.76 -1.71
N GLU A 168 -12.35 0.35 -1.08
CA GLU A 168 -11.96 0.35 0.33
C GLU A 168 -13.17 0.38 1.27
N LYS A 169 -14.28 0.97 0.79
CA LYS A 169 -15.51 1.01 1.57
C LYS A 169 -16.10 -0.40 1.68
N PHE A 170 -16.31 -0.85 2.92
CA PHE A 170 -16.85 -2.18 3.25
C PHE A 170 -15.96 -3.36 2.85
N ARG A 171 -14.66 -3.17 2.56
CA ARG A 171 -13.77 -4.26 2.17
C ARG A 171 -13.73 -5.44 3.16
N HIS A 172 -13.92 -5.16 4.46
CA HIS A 172 -13.88 -6.16 5.53
C HIS A 172 -15.19 -6.92 5.77
N ASN A 173 -16.28 -6.53 5.12
CA ASN A 173 -17.61 -7.14 5.37
C ASN A 173 -18.55 -7.09 4.16
N GLY A 174 -18.03 -6.70 2.99
CA GLY A 174 -18.79 -6.62 1.76
C GLY A 174 -18.56 -7.80 0.84
N SER A 175 -19.58 -8.12 0.02
CA SER A 175 -19.49 -9.09 -1.06
C SER A 175 -19.34 -8.39 -2.41
N SER A 176 -18.42 -8.87 -3.23
CA SER A 176 -18.27 -8.48 -4.63
C SER A 176 -19.02 -9.49 -5.49
N ASP A 177 -20.27 -9.17 -5.82
CA ASP A 177 -21.14 -10.09 -6.57
C ASP A 177 -20.98 -9.88 -8.07
N ILE A 178 -20.73 -10.97 -8.79
CA ILE A 178 -20.40 -10.93 -10.20
C ILE A 178 -20.77 -12.22 -10.93
N ASP A 179 -21.03 -12.11 -12.23
CA ASP A 179 -21.19 -13.27 -13.09
C ASP A 179 -19.84 -13.95 -13.39
N ASP A 180 -19.91 -15.24 -13.75
CA ASP A 180 -18.74 -16.08 -13.96
C ASP A 180 -17.89 -15.64 -15.18
N ALA A 181 -18.51 -15.12 -16.23
CA ALA A 181 -17.79 -14.64 -17.41
C ALA A 181 -16.95 -13.41 -17.07
N THR A 182 -17.53 -12.41 -16.43
CA THR A 182 -16.82 -11.19 -16.01
C THR A 182 -15.74 -11.50 -14.96
N LEU A 183 -16.00 -12.43 -14.02
CA LEU A 183 -14.99 -12.90 -13.09
C LEU A 183 -13.75 -13.44 -13.81
N ARG A 184 -13.95 -14.32 -14.81
CA ARG A 184 -12.86 -15.00 -15.52
C ARG A 184 -12.17 -14.15 -16.57
N GLU A 185 -12.92 -13.32 -17.29
CA GLU A 185 -12.41 -12.61 -18.47
C GLU A 185 -11.87 -11.22 -18.16
N TYR A 186 -12.27 -10.66 -17.02
CA TYR A 186 -11.82 -9.34 -16.60
C TYR A 186 -11.06 -9.37 -15.26
N TYR A 187 -11.73 -9.69 -14.15
CA TYR A 187 -11.13 -9.50 -12.82
C TYR A 187 -10.03 -10.49 -12.45
N THR A 188 -10.06 -11.71 -12.99
CA THR A 188 -8.99 -12.69 -12.77
C THR A 188 -8.06 -12.84 -13.96
N ARG A 189 -8.29 -12.08 -15.04
CA ARG A 189 -7.51 -12.18 -16.28
C ARG A 189 -6.04 -11.86 -16.06
N ALA A 190 -5.73 -10.75 -15.35
CA ALA A 190 -4.35 -10.37 -15.04
C ALA A 190 -3.65 -11.43 -14.17
N PHE A 191 -4.32 -11.96 -13.16
CA PHE A 191 -3.79 -13.05 -12.33
C PHE A 191 -3.45 -14.29 -13.15
N LYS A 192 -4.38 -14.73 -14.02
CA LYS A 192 -4.14 -15.84 -14.95
C LYS A 192 -2.94 -15.57 -15.85
N GLY A 193 -2.82 -14.35 -16.37
CA GLY A 193 -1.74 -13.96 -17.25
C GLY A 193 -0.39 -14.04 -16.54
N VAL A 194 -0.25 -13.40 -15.39
CA VAL A 194 1.01 -13.39 -14.62
C VAL A 194 1.40 -14.79 -14.15
N VAL A 195 0.45 -15.61 -13.66
CA VAL A 195 0.72 -17.00 -13.30
C VAL A 195 1.33 -17.78 -14.47
N ARG A 196 0.82 -17.58 -15.70
CA ARG A 196 1.26 -18.33 -16.89
C ARG A 196 2.51 -17.77 -17.55
N GLU A 197 2.69 -16.46 -17.54
CA GLU A 197 3.79 -15.79 -18.25
C GLU A 197 5.02 -15.59 -17.39
N ALA A 198 4.87 -15.49 -16.08
CA ALA A 198 5.97 -15.27 -15.14
C ALA A 198 6.18 -16.39 -14.13
N GLY A 199 5.23 -17.33 -13.98
CA GLY A 199 5.40 -18.47 -13.07
C GLY A 199 5.45 -18.06 -11.59
N VAL A 200 4.81 -16.96 -11.20
CA VAL A 200 4.88 -16.37 -9.85
C VAL A 200 4.72 -17.38 -8.72
N HIS A 201 5.50 -17.23 -7.64
CA HIS A 201 5.60 -18.22 -6.55
C HIS A 201 4.69 -17.93 -5.36
N SER A 202 4.03 -16.77 -5.30
CA SER A 202 3.07 -16.45 -4.24
C SER A 202 1.91 -15.58 -4.75
N LEU A 203 0.75 -15.74 -4.07
CA LEU A 203 -0.46 -14.99 -4.33
C LEU A 203 -1.14 -14.64 -3.01
N MET A 204 -1.80 -13.46 -2.93
CA MET A 204 -2.54 -13.03 -1.74
C MET A 204 -4.03 -12.93 -2.02
N THR A 205 -4.85 -13.57 -1.15
CA THR A 205 -6.30 -13.40 -1.16
C THR A 205 -6.74 -12.04 -0.62
N SER A 206 -7.87 -11.55 -1.10
CA SER A 206 -8.45 -10.27 -0.69
C SER A 206 -9.31 -10.38 0.57
N TYR A 207 -9.75 -9.23 1.10
CA TYR A 207 -10.62 -9.15 2.27
C TYR A 207 -12.08 -9.52 2.01
N ASN A 208 -12.61 -9.14 0.83
CA ASN A 208 -14.02 -9.22 0.49
C ASN A 208 -14.51 -10.64 0.29
N GLU A 209 -15.81 -10.82 0.39
CA GLU A 209 -16.48 -12.00 -0.18
C GLU A 209 -16.55 -11.89 -1.71
N ILE A 210 -16.62 -13.03 -2.36
CA ILE A 210 -16.92 -13.19 -3.78
C ILE A 210 -18.19 -14.02 -3.88
N ASN A 211 -19.28 -13.41 -4.34
CA ASN A 211 -20.61 -14.06 -4.40
C ASN A 211 -21.00 -14.71 -3.05
N GLY A 212 -20.80 -13.99 -1.94
CA GLY A 212 -21.16 -14.43 -0.60
C GLY A 212 -20.21 -15.45 0.04
N THR A 213 -19.05 -15.73 -0.56
CA THR A 213 -18.01 -16.59 0.03
C THR A 213 -16.73 -15.79 0.25
N PRO A 214 -16.17 -15.72 1.47
CA PRO A 214 -14.91 -15.02 1.73
C PRO A 214 -13.80 -15.50 0.79
N ALA A 215 -13.03 -14.56 0.22
CA ALA A 215 -12.02 -14.89 -0.79
C ALA A 215 -11.02 -15.95 -0.30
N ALA A 216 -10.64 -15.90 0.97
CA ALA A 216 -9.72 -16.87 1.58
C ALA A 216 -10.33 -18.29 1.77
N ALA A 217 -11.65 -18.43 1.75
CA ALA A 217 -12.36 -19.70 1.89
C ALA A 217 -13.04 -20.16 0.57
N ASN A 218 -12.78 -19.44 -0.53
CA ASN A 218 -13.46 -19.67 -1.79
C ASN A 218 -12.77 -20.75 -2.64
N VAL A 219 -13.22 -22.00 -2.49
CA VAL A 219 -12.71 -23.17 -3.21
C VAL A 219 -12.77 -22.98 -4.74
N TYR A 220 -13.81 -22.32 -5.26
CA TYR A 220 -13.93 -22.11 -6.69
C TYR A 220 -12.82 -21.23 -7.25
N THR A 221 -12.55 -20.11 -6.59
CA THR A 221 -11.49 -19.19 -7.06
C THR A 221 -10.09 -19.75 -6.80
N LEU A 222 -9.84 -20.37 -5.64
CA LEU A 222 -8.52 -20.86 -5.25
C LEU A 222 -8.17 -22.20 -5.89
N GLU A 223 -9.04 -23.20 -5.79
CA GLU A 223 -8.71 -24.54 -6.31
C GLU A 223 -9.07 -24.67 -7.80
N THR A 224 -10.30 -24.30 -8.20
CA THR A 224 -10.76 -24.52 -9.57
C THR A 224 -10.15 -23.53 -10.55
N LEU A 225 -10.17 -22.23 -10.27
CA LEU A 225 -9.61 -21.23 -11.17
C LEU A 225 -8.09 -21.14 -11.03
N LEU A 226 -7.60 -20.81 -9.84
CA LEU A 226 -6.18 -20.50 -9.65
C LEU A 226 -5.30 -21.72 -9.89
N ARG A 227 -5.54 -22.84 -9.17
CA ARG A 227 -4.66 -24.00 -9.26
C ARG A 227 -4.91 -24.83 -10.51
N ARG A 228 -6.15 -25.30 -10.72
CA ARG A 228 -6.44 -26.23 -11.82
C ARG A 228 -6.52 -25.54 -13.18
N THR A 229 -7.08 -24.33 -13.27
CA THR A 229 -7.28 -23.69 -14.56
C THR A 229 -6.09 -22.79 -14.95
N PHE A 230 -5.54 -22.00 -14.02
CA PHE A 230 -4.41 -21.11 -14.33
C PHE A 230 -3.06 -21.86 -14.24
N GLY A 231 -2.97 -22.91 -13.42
CA GLY A 231 -1.76 -23.72 -13.23
C GLY A 231 -0.84 -23.20 -12.13
N PHE A 232 -1.38 -22.45 -11.16
CA PHE A 232 -0.59 -21.93 -10.04
C PHE A 232 -0.12 -23.04 -9.09
N THR A 233 1.18 -23.12 -8.85
CA THR A 233 1.82 -24.13 -8.00
C THR A 233 2.38 -23.58 -6.69
N GLY A 234 2.53 -22.26 -6.56
CA GLY A 234 3.06 -21.58 -5.39
C GLY A 234 2.15 -21.61 -4.15
N TYR A 235 2.51 -20.86 -3.12
CA TYR A 235 1.68 -20.72 -1.91
C TYR A 235 0.75 -19.51 -1.98
N VAL A 236 -0.36 -19.60 -1.24
CA VAL A 236 -1.35 -18.53 -1.10
C VAL A 236 -1.30 -17.98 0.32
N THR A 237 -1.11 -16.67 0.46
CA THR A 237 -1.26 -15.96 1.74
C THR A 237 -2.57 -15.20 1.80
N SER A 238 -3.10 -14.95 3.00
CA SER A 238 -4.19 -14.00 3.17
C SER A 238 -3.68 -12.57 3.28
N ASP A 239 -4.51 -11.59 2.94
CA ASP A 239 -4.30 -10.21 3.38
C ASP A 239 -4.40 -10.11 4.92
N CYS A 240 -3.79 -9.07 5.49
CA CYS A 240 -3.63 -8.95 6.94
C CYS A 240 -4.96 -8.81 7.67
N GLY A 241 -5.29 -9.80 8.49
CA GLY A 241 -6.56 -9.87 9.21
C GLY A 241 -7.73 -10.42 8.40
N ALA A 242 -7.57 -10.75 7.11
CA ALA A 242 -8.67 -11.25 6.28
C ALA A 242 -9.25 -12.58 6.79
N ILE A 243 -8.44 -13.45 7.38
CA ILE A 243 -8.95 -14.67 8.02
C ILE A 243 -9.83 -14.36 9.24
N ASN A 244 -9.44 -13.31 9.99
CA ASN A 244 -10.25 -12.84 11.11
C ASN A 244 -11.61 -12.28 10.65
N ASP A 245 -11.64 -11.65 9.47
CA ASP A 245 -12.88 -11.11 8.89
C ASP A 245 -13.89 -12.20 8.60
N VAL A 246 -13.48 -13.40 8.21
CA VAL A 246 -14.38 -14.52 7.87
C VAL A 246 -15.41 -14.79 8.96
N TYR A 247 -14.98 -14.90 10.22
CA TYR A 247 -15.91 -15.19 11.33
C TYR A 247 -16.40 -13.93 12.06
N LYS A 248 -15.61 -12.85 12.12
CA LYS A 248 -16.00 -11.64 12.88
C LYS A 248 -16.85 -10.67 12.09
N ASN A 249 -16.40 -10.32 10.89
CA ASN A 249 -16.96 -9.21 10.13
C ASN A 249 -17.96 -9.72 9.08
N HIS A 250 -17.60 -10.74 8.30
CA HIS A 250 -18.53 -11.41 7.39
C HIS A 250 -19.54 -12.25 8.14
N LYS A 251 -19.16 -12.84 9.29
CA LYS A 251 -20.01 -13.80 10.01
C LYS A 251 -20.51 -14.88 9.08
N TRP A 252 -19.59 -15.38 8.27
CA TRP A 252 -19.91 -16.25 7.16
C TRP A 252 -20.60 -17.54 7.59
N VAL A 253 -21.68 -17.87 6.89
CA VAL A 253 -22.43 -19.12 7.04
C VAL A 253 -22.25 -19.92 5.76
N PRO A 254 -21.44 -21.00 5.76
CA PRO A 254 -21.29 -21.84 4.58
C PRO A 254 -22.61 -22.42 4.10
N ALA A 255 -22.74 -22.68 2.81
CA ALA A 255 -23.97 -23.26 2.24
C ALA A 255 -24.32 -24.57 2.94
N GLY A 256 -25.57 -24.68 3.45
CA GLY A 256 -26.07 -25.83 4.17
C GLY A 256 -25.75 -25.87 5.67
N TRP A 257 -25.04 -24.86 6.20
CA TRP A 257 -24.83 -24.71 7.63
C TRP A 257 -25.94 -23.87 8.28
N ASP A 258 -26.17 -24.07 9.58
CA ASP A 258 -27.18 -23.36 10.36
C ASP A 258 -26.58 -22.32 11.33
N HIS A 259 -25.26 -22.14 11.29
CA HIS A 259 -24.52 -21.20 12.13
C HIS A 259 -23.35 -20.56 11.37
N ALA A 260 -22.92 -19.40 11.84
CA ALA A 260 -21.70 -18.76 11.37
C ALA A 260 -20.46 -19.49 11.90
N VAL A 261 -19.42 -19.57 11.08
CA VAL A 261 -18.19 -20.28 11.45
C VAL A 261 -17.49 -19.66 12.65
N ASP A 262 -16.90 -20.51 13.50
CA ASP A 262 -15.97 -20.12 14.56
C ASP A 262 -14.50 -20.06 14.05
N GLU A 263 -13.55 -19.73 14.92
CA GLU A 263 -12.13 -19.59 14.58
C GLU A 263 -11.50 -20.90 14.08
N ALA A 264 -11.86 -22.04 14.66
CA ALA A 264 -11.33 -23.34 14.27
C ALA A 264 -11.94 -23.82 12.95
N GLU A 265 -13.22 -23.58 12.73
CA GLU A 265 -13.93 -23.84 11.47
C GLU A 265 -13.40 -22.94 10.36
N THR A 266 -13.20 -21.65 10.64
CA THR A 266 -12.55 -20.71 9.73
C THR A 266 -11.16 -21.19 9.31
N THR A 267 -10.32 -21.59 10.28
CA THR A 267 -8.98 -22.11 10.01
C THR A 267 -9.04 -23.33 9.09
N ALA A 268 -9.92 -24.28 9.38
CA ALA A 268 -10.09 -25.49 8.59
C ALA A 268 -10.55 -25.21 7.16
N LEU A 269 -11.60 -24.41 7.01
CA LEU A 269 -12.20 -24.11 5.70
C LEU A 269 -11.26 -23.30 4.80
N CYS A 270 -10.53 -22.34 5.36
CA CYS A 270 -9.58 -21.53 4.59
C CYS A 270 -8.37 -22.36 4.14
N ILE A 271 -7.76 -23.18 5.01
CA ILE A 271 -6.64 -24.06 4.65
C ILE A 271 -7.11 -25.08 3.61
N ALA A 272 -8.25 -25.73 3.81
CA ALA A 272 -8.82 -26.68 2.87
C ALA A 272 -9.16 -26.05 1.50
N ALA A 273 -9.53 -24.78 1.47
CA ALA A 273 -9.73 -24.03 0.23
C ALA A 273 -8.42 -23.72 -0.51
N GLY A 274 -7.26 -23.86 0.14
CA GLY A 274 -5.95 -23.63 -0.45
C GLY A 274 -5.29 -22.28 -0.09
N ASN A 275 -5.77 -21.61 0.98
CA ASN A 275 -5.10 -20.46 1.57
C ASN A 275 -4.07 -20.97 2.59
N ASP A 276 -2.80 -21.01 2.19
CA ASP A 276 -1.73 -21.74 2.89
C ASP A 276 -1.16 -20.97 4.09
N LEU A 277 -1.09 -19.65 4.02
CA LEU A 277 -0.47 -18.76 5.01
C LEU A 277 -1.44 -17.66 5.45
N GLU A 278 -1.38 -17.28 6.71
CA GLU A 278 -2.16 -16.17 7.25
C GLU A 278 -1.27 -14.96 7.60
N CYS A 279 -1.66 -13.76 7.19
CA CYS A 279 -1.20 -12.54 7.84
C CYS A 279 -2.04 -12.27 9.08
N GLY A 280 -1.63 -12.84 10.21
CA GLY A 280 -2.37 -12.76 11.47
C GLY A 280 -2.02 -13.87 12.45
N GLY A 281 -2.98 -14.26 13.28
CA GLY A 281 -2.77 -15.25 14.34
C GLY A 281 -3.85 -16.32 14.48
N VAL A 282 -4.87 -16.31 13.63
CA VAL A 282 -6.01 -17.24 13.72
C VAL A 282 -5.55 -18.67 13.45
N TYR A 283 -4.82 -18.90 12.37
CA TYR A 283 -4.30 -20.24 12.04
C TYR A 283 -3.40 -20.79 13.13
N ARG A 284 -2.40 -20.02 13.56
CA ARG A 284 -1.47 -20.47 14.62
C ARG A 284 -2.17 -20.82 15.93
N SER A 285 -3.21 -20.08 16.27
CA SER A 285 -3.95 -20.28 17.52
C SER A 285 -4.95 -21.42 17.45
N ASN A 286 -5.50 -21.73 16.26
CA ASN A 286 -6.65 -22.61 16.13
C ASN A 286 -6.40 -23.88 15.31
N ALA A 287 -5.27 -24.02 14.58
CA ALA A 287 -4.97 -25.22 13.78
C ALA A 287 -5.01 -26.50 14.63
N MET A 288 -4.41 -26.50 15.82
CA MET A 288 -4.46 -27.66 16.71
C MET A 288 -5.88 -27.97 17.22
N ALA A 289 -6.71 -26.96 17.42
CA ALA A 289 -8.11 -27.14 17.81
C ALA A 289 -8.93 -27.70 16.64
N ALA A 290 -8.71 -27.21 15.42
CA ALA A 290 -9.34 -27.70 14.21
C ALA A 290 -9.03 -29.20 13.98
N VAL A 291 -7.75 -29.60 14.14
CA VAL A 291 -7.35 -31.02 14.01
C VAL A 291 -8.00 -31.86 15.10
N ARG A 292 -7.98 -31.45 16.37
CA ARG A 292 -8.62 -32.19 17.47
C ARG A 292 -10.15 -32.35 17.30
N ARG A 293 -10.80 -31.38 16.64
CA ARG A 293 -12.24 -31.44 16.33
C ARG A 293 -12.53 -32.28 15.07
N GLY A 294 -11.48 -32.75 14.36
CA GLY A 294 -11.66 -33.48 13.09
C GLY A 294 -12.15 -32.61 11.93
N LEU A 295 -11.96 -31.29 12.03
CA LEU A 295 -12.33 -30.32 10.99
C LEU A 295 -11.25 -30.18 9.92
N LEU A 296 -9.99 -30.43 10.28
CA LEU A 296 -8.80 -30.31 9.46
C LEU A 296 -7.91 -31.53 9.72
N SER A 297 -7.34 -32.09 8.69
CA SER A 297 -6.33 -33.15 8.81
C SER A 297 -4.92 -32.53 8.92
N GLU A 298 -3.99 -33.29 9.49
CA GLU A 298 -2.57 -32.90 9.50
C GLU A 298 -2.00 -32.88 8.09
N ASP A 299 -2.47 -33.76 7.19
CA ASP A 299 -2.05 -33.81 5.78
C ASP A 299 -2.41 -32.53 5.02
N GLU A 300 -3.54 -31.87 5.31
CA GLU A 300 -3.92 -30.59 4.70
C GLU A 300 -2.98 -29.47 5.16
N ILE A 301 -2.57 -29.49 6.42
CA ILE A 301 -1.54 -28.57 6.93
C ILE A 301 -0.21 -28.85 6.23
N ASP A 302 0.18 -30.11 6.04
CA ASP A 302 1.42 -30.50 5.37
C ASP A 302 1.46 -29.98 3.94
N VAL A 303 0.37 -30.08 3.20
CA VAL A 303 0.26 -29.54 1.83
C VAL A 303 0.54 -28.03 1.82
N ALA A 304 -0.06 -27.26 2.74
CA ALA A 304 0.16 -25.83 2.86
C ALA A 304 1.65 -25.51 3.16
N LEU A 305 2.22 -26.20 4.16
CA LEU A 305 3.61 -25.98 4.56
C LEU A 305 4.61 -26.40 3.49
N VAL A 306 4.36 -27.49 2.76
CA VAL A 306 5.24 -27.92 1.65
C VAL A 306 5.32 -26.83 0.60
N ARG A 307 4.22 -26.21 0.20
CA ARG A 307 4.21 -25.08 -0.76
C ARG A 307 5.05 -23.91 -0.24
N MET A 308 4.87 -23.55 1.02
CA MET A 308 5.59 -22.43 1.65
C MET A 308 7.10 -22.71 1.76
N PHE A 309 7.47 -23.89 2.24
CA PHE A 309 8.88 -24.25 2.38
C PHE A 309 9.55 -24.50 1.03
N THR A 310 8.84 -24.96 0.00
CA THR A 310 9.37 -25.06 -1.36
C THR A 310 9.85 -23.69 -1.83
N ALA A 311 9.01 -22.66 -1.75
CA ALA A 311 9.39 -21.31 -2.15
C ALA A 311 10.57 -20.75 -1.33
N ARG A 312 10.64 -21.01 -0.02
CA ARG A 312 11.79 -20.64 0.82
C ARG A 312 13.07 -21.36 0.41
N MET A 313 12.98 -22.66 0.07
CA MET A 313 14.13 -23.42 -0.41
C MET A 313 14.63 -22.91 -1.76
N GLU A 314 13.71 -22.52 -2.63
CA GLU A 314 14.03 -21.91 -3.93
C GLU A 314 14.80 -20.58 -3.77
N THR A 315 14.66 -19.85 -2.67
CA THR A 315 15.51 -18.68 -2.38
C THR A 315 16.92 -19.04 -1.89
N GLY A 316 17.23 -20.33 -1.73
CA GLY A 316 18.52 -20.81 -1.22
C GLY A 316 18.67 -20.67 0.31
N GLU A 317 17.58 -20.49 1.07
CA GLU A 317 17.65 -20.32 2.52
C GLU A 317 18.29 -21.52 3.23
N PHE A 318 18.06 -22.73 2.71
CA PHE A 318 18.50 -24.00 3.30
C PHE A 318 19.79 -24.56 2.71
N ASP A 319 20.45 -23.82 1.81
CA ASP A 319 21.63 -24.26 1.10
C ASP A 319 22.87 -23.47 1.54
N ALA A 320 24.05 -24.04 1.27
CA ALA A 320 25.31 -23.39 1.60
C ALA A 320 25.46 -22.07 0.81
N ALA A 321 26.00 -21.05 1.48
CA ALA A 321 26.09 -19.71 0.89
C ALA A 321 26.83 -19.69 -0.45
N GLU A 322 27.82 -20.57 -0.61
CA GLU A 322 28.66 -20.69 -1.80
C GLU A 322 27.91 -21.27 -3.00
N GLN A 323 26.78 -21.93 -2.79
CA GLN A 323 25.93 -22.49 -3.83
C GLN A 323 24.87 -21.52 -4.34
N VAL A 324 24.59 -20.46 -3.59
CA VAL A 324 23.53 -19.51 -3.90
C VAL A 324 24.12 -18.22 -4.46
N PRO A 325 23.95 -17.91 -5.76
CA PRO A 325 24.60 -16.77 -6.42
C PRO A 325 24.26 -15.42 -5.77
N TYR A 326 23.11 -15.33 -5.13
CA TYR A 326 22.61 -14.11 -4.52
C TYR A 326 23.08 -13.88 -3.07
N ARG A 327 23.98 -14.70 -2.53
CA ARG A 327 24.50 -14.55 -1.15
C ARG A 327 25.88 -13.89 -1.06
N ASP A 328 26.33 -13.28 -2.13
CA ASP A 328 27.59 -12.54 -2.17
C ASP A 328 27.42 -11.13 -1.57
N LYS A 329 27.86 -10.97 -0.33
CA LYS A 329 27.81 -9.69 0.40
C LYS A 329 28.69 -8.59 -0.22
N THR A 330 29.68 -8.96 -1.04
CA THR A 330 30.62 -7.97 -1.64
C THR A 330 29.97 -7.14 -2.74
N LYS A 331 28.83 -7.55 -3.25
CA LYS A 331 28.06 -6.83 -4.26
C LYS A 331 27.42 -5.54 -3.73
N TYR A 332 27.26 -5.40 -2.40
CA TYR A 332 26.49 -4.32 -1.79
C TYR A 332 27.38 -3.38 -0.97
N SER A 333 27.13 -2.09 -1.11
CA SER A 333 27.83 -1.05 -0.37
C SER A 333 26.92 -0.42 0.68
N TRP A 334 27.45 -0.25 1.89
CA TRP A 334 26.72 0.30 3.02
C TRP A 334 27.38 1.60 3.46
N ASN A 335 26.57 2.67 3.61
CA ASN A 335 27.02 3.91 4.18
C ASN A 335 26.99 3.82 5.70
N LYS A 336 28.06 4.27 6.35
CA LYS A 336 28.21 4.28 7.81
C LYS A 336 27.89 5.66 8.42
N GLU A 337 27.58 6.67 7.60
CA GLU A 337 27.18 7.97 8.08
C GLU A 337 25.81 7.89 8.77
N ASP A 338 25.64 8.70 9.82
CA ASP A 338 24.36 8.82 10.50
C ASP A 338 23.47 9.81 9.72
N TYR A 339 22.60 9.28 8.89
CA TYR A 339 21.66 10.06 8.09
C TYR A 339 20.51 10.70 8.89
N GLY A 340 20.54 10.59 10.21
CA GLY A 340 19.52 11.20 11.06
C GLY A 340 18.12 10.68 10.73
N LEU A 341 17.76 9.52 11.26
CA LEU A 341 16.49 8.83 10.96
C LEU A 341 15.23 9.53 11.52
N ALA A 342 15.37 10.72 12.09
CA ALA A 342 14.26 11.51 12.61
C ALA A 342 13.22 11.80 11.50
N GLY A 343 12.00 11.32 11.68
CA GLY A 343 10.89 11.51 10.74
C GLY A 343 10.75 10.44 9.66
N THR A 344 11.66 9.48 9.56
CA THR A 344 11.58 8.39 8.55
C THR A 344 10.76 7.18 9.02
N GLY A 345 10.44 7.09 10.31
CA GLY A 345 9.84 5.89 10.91
C GLY A 345 10.79 4.70 11.03
N LEU A 346 12.06 4.85 10.65
CA LEU A 346 13.08 3.81 10.75
C LEU A 346 13.70 3.78 12.15
N ALA A 347 14.12 2.61 12.61
CA ALA A 347 14.80 2.45 13.88
C ALA A 347 16.21 3.04 13.84
N THR A 348 16.67 3.62 14.95
CA THR A 348 18.05 4.06 15.10
C THR A 348 19.01 2.90 14.83
N GLY A 349 20.04 3.14 14.02
CA GLY A 349 21.02 2.12 13.62
C GLY A 349 20.56 1.23 12.47
N THR A 350 19.46 1.57 11.79
CA THR A 350 19.09 0.91 10.52
C THR A 350 20.21 1.11 9.51
N PRO A 351 20.70 0.03 8.86
CA PRO A 351 21.76 0.13 7.86
C PRO A 351 21.33 1.01 6.69
N VAL A 352 22.26 1.76 6.14
CA VAL A 352 22.04 2.66 4.99
C VAL A 352 22.66 2.02 3.76
N LEU A 353 21.83 1.43 2.92
CA LEU A 353 22.26 0.90 1.63
C LEU A 353 22.60 2.06 0.68
N THR A 354 23.76 1.98 0.03
CA THR A 354 24.15 2.98 -0.97
C THR A 354 23.35 2.77 -2.25
N THR A 355 22.63 3.78 -2.68
CA THR A 355 21.93 3.76 -3.98
C THR A 355 22.95 3.79 -5.11
N THR A 356 22.90 2.84 -6.03
CA THR A 356 23.79 2.77 -7.20
C THR A 356 23.43 3.85 -8.22
N ASP A 357 24.38 4.20 -9.10
CA ASP A 357 24.08 5.15 -10.19
C ASP A 357 23.06 4.53 -11.18
N GLU A 358 23.16 3.24 -11.45
CA GLU A 358 22.16 2.50 -12.23
C GLU A 358 20.74 2.64 -11.65
N ALA A 359 20.58 2.52 -10.33
CA ALA A 359 19.28 2.70 -9.67
C ALA A 359 18.75 4.13 -9.82
N LYS A 360 19.61 5.14 -9.74
CA LYS A 360 19.23 6.54 -9.95
C LYS A 360 18.82 6.81 -11.40
N ASP A 361 19.60 6.32 -12.35
CA ASP A 361 19.34 6.51 -13.79
C ASP A 361 18.04 5.79 -14.18
N THR A 362 17.82 4.57 -13.70
CA THR A 362 16.57 3.82 -13.94
C THR A 362 15.36 4.51 -13.30
N ALA A 363 15.50 5.07 -12.10
CA ALA A 363 14.41 5.81 -11.45
C ALA A 363 14.09 7.12 -12.20
N LEU A 364 15.09 7.82 -12.72
CA LEU A 364 14.92 8.99 -13.56
C LEU A 364 14.22 8.62 -14.87
N GLN A 365 14.70 7.61 -15.58
CA GLN A 365 14.07 7.13 -16.81
C GLN A 365 12.60 6.75 -16.60
N ALA A 366 12.29 6.01 -15.53
CA ALA A 366 10.92 5.64 -15.20
C ALA A 366 10.04 6.86 -14.92
N SER A 367 10.59 7.88 -14.29
CA SER A 367 9.89 9.14 -14.03
C SER A 367 9.61 9.91 -15.32
N GLU A 368 10.57 9.97 -16.24
CA GLU A 368 10.43 10.67 -17.52
C GLU A 368 9.44 9.95 -18.43
N GLU A 369 9.56 8.63 -18.58
CA GLU A 369 8.65 7.82 -19.41
C GLU A 369 7.23 7.74 -18.85
N GLY A 370 7.06 7.87 -17.52
CA GLY A 370 5.76 7.83 -16.84
C GLY A 370 4.93 9.11 -16.99
N VAL A 371 5.46 10.18 -17.59
CA VAL A 371 4.75 11.46 -17.78
C VAL A 371 3.95 11.45 -19.07
N ALA A 372 2.63 11.46 -18.98
CA ALA A 372 1.73 11.53 -20.13
C ALA A 372 1.33 12.98 -20.44
N MET A 373 1.67 13.47 -21.64
CA MET A 373 1.26 14.78 -22.12
C MET A 373 -0.14 14.70 -22.72
N LEU A 374 -1.16 15.14 -21.98
CA LEU A 374 -2.56 15.04 -22.39
C LEU A 374 -2.98 16.10 -23.42
N LYS A 375 -2.36 17.28 -23.40
CA LYS A 375 -2.69 18.39 -24.29
C LYS A 375 -1.50 19.32 -24.46
N ASN A 376 -1.19 19.70 -25.70
CA ASN A 376 -0.20 20.72 -26.05
C ASN A 376 -0.60 21.44 -27.34
N GLU A 377 -1.86 21.88 -27.42
CA GLU A 377 -2.35 22.70 -28.55
C GLU A 377 -1.93 24.16 -28.35
N PRO A 378 -1.71 24.91 -29.43
CA PRO A 378 -1.50 26.34 -29.35
C PRO A 378 -2.64 27.04 -28.62
N ALA A 379 -2.33 28.02 -27.78
CA ALA A 379 -3.34 28.87 -27.15
C ALA A 379 -4.06 29.70 -28.22
N THR A 380 -5.27 30.19 -27.92
CA THR A 380 -6.06 31.01 -28.84
C THR A 380 -5.26 32.25 -29.27
N GLY A 381 -4.95 32.34 -30.55
CA GLY A 381 -4.17 33.43 -31.15
C GLY A 381 -2.68 33.10 -31.36
N ASP A 382 -2.20 31.95 -30.85
CA ASP A 382 -0.83 31.49 -31.09
C ASP A 382 -0.77 30.49 -32.24
N THR A 383 0.41 30.38 -32.85
CA THR A 383 0.68 29.43 -33.94
C THR A 383 1.45 28.20 -33.49
N ASN A 384 2.09 28.26 -32.33
CA ASN A 384 2.97 27.21 -31.81
C ASN A 384 2.43 26.67 -30.47
N ALA A 385 2.66 25.38 -30.23
CA ALA A 385 2.44 24.77 -28.95
C ALA A 385 3.35 25.40 -27.87
N LEU A 386 2.87 25.42 -26.61
CA LEU A 386 3.61 26.00 -25.48
C LEU A 386 4.80 25.13 -25.05
N LEU A 387 4.63 23.82 -25.05
CA LEU A 387 5.66 22.87 -24.65
C LEU A 387 6.42 22.31 -25.87
N PRO A 388 7.74 22.05 -25.75
CA PRO A 388 8.58 22.29 -24.56
C PRO A 388 8.83 23.78 -24.32
N LEU A 389 8.94 24.17 -23.05
CA LEU A 389 9.32 25.53 -22.67
C LEU A 389 10.78 25.82 -23.06
N ASP A 390 11.02 26.99 -23.65
CA ASP A 390 12.38 27.47 -23.89
C ASP A 390 12.89 28.24 -22.65
N ALA A 391 13.58 27.52 -21.76
CA ALA A 391 14.08 28.06 -20.51
C ALA A 391 14.92 29.36 -20.70
N LYS A 392 15.63 29.49 -21.83
CA LYS A 392 16.45 30.68 -22.12
C LYS A 392 15.62 31.94 -22.35
N LYS A 393 14.35 31.79 -22.67
CA LYS A 393 13.41 32.91 -22.92
C LYS A 393 12.52 33.23 -21.72
N ILE A 394 12.56 32.42 -20.68
CA ILE A 394 11.72 32.62 -19.49
C ILE A 394 12.40 33.62 -18.54
N ASN A 395 11.87 34.84 -18.45
CA ASN A 395 12.34 35.83 -17.48
C ASN A 395 11.68 35.71 -16.11
N ASN A 396 10.41 35.29 -16.10
CA ASN A 396 9.63 35.08 -14.88
C ASN A 396 8.84 33.80 -15.01
N LEU A 397 8.94 32.94 -14.01
CA LEU A 397 8.15 31.71 -13.88
C LEU A 397 7.34 31.74 -12.60
N VAL A 398 6.05 31.46 -12.70
CA VAL A 398 5.18 31.28 -11.54
C VAL A 398 4.75 29.83 -11.49
N ILE A 399 5.06 29.17 -10.39
CA ILE A 399 4.62 27.80 -10.10
C ILE A 399 3.42 27.90 -9.15
N LEU A 400 2.27 27.38 -9.58
CA LEU A 400 1.05 27.34 -8.79
C LEU A 400 0.83 25.92 -8.25
N GLY A 401 0.54 25.81 -6.97
CA GLY A 401 0.21 24.53 -6.35
C GLY A 401 0.49 24.53 -4.85
N GLU A 402 -0.10 23.57 -4.14
CA GLU A 402 0.11 23.42 -2.71
C GLU A 402 1.56 23.01 -2.39
N ASN A 403 2.07 23.44 -1.24
CA ASN A 403 3.45 23.11 -0.82
C ASN A 403 3.68 21.60 -0.77
N GLU A 404 2.69 20.86 -0.30
CA GLU A 404 2.73 19.40 -0.17
C GLU A 404 2.88 18.68 -1.50
N LEU A 405 2.40 19.27 -2.59
CA LEU A 405 2.49 18.69 -3.94
C LEU A 405 3.67 19.22 -4.75
N VAL A 406 4.12 20.44 -4.46
CA VAL A 406 5.14 21.13 -5.28
C VAL A 406 6.53 21.07 -4.65
N LYS A 407 6.61 21.17 -3.32
CA LYS A 407 7.88 21.23 -2.55
C LYS A 407 8.09 20.06 -1.60
N SER A 408 7.27 19.05 -1.68
CA SER A 408 7.41 17.83 -0.89
C SER A 408 7.43 16.61 -1.79
N LEU A 409 8.11 15.58 -1.34
CA LEU A 409 8.12 14.31 -2.04
C LEU A 409 6.90 13.50 -1.62
N VAL A 410 6.03 13.19 -2.58
CA VAL A 410 4.88 12.30 -2.39
C VAL A 410 5.27 10.94 -2.94
N LEU A 411 5.46 9.96 -2.06
CA LEU A 411 5.98 8.65 -2.43
C LEU A 411 4.89 7.62 -2.79
N GLY A 412 3.66 7.79 -2.28
CA GLY A 412 2.63 6.76 -2.39
C GLY A 412 2.84 5.60 -1.40
N ASP A 413 1.99 4.58 -1.50
CA ASP A 413 2.01 3.42 -0.61
C ASP A 413 3.11 2.43 -0.98
N TYR A 414 3.71 1.79 0.04
CA TYR A 414 4.72 0.73 -0.09
C TYR A 414 5.97 1.13 -0.90
N SER A 415 6.38 2.39 -0.80
CA SER A 415 7.58 2.92 -1.44
C SER A 415 8.86 2.54 -0.70
N GLY A 416 9.99 2.48 -1.42
CA GLY A 416 11.31 2.62 -0.81
C GLY A 416 11.45 3.98 -0.11
N THR A 417 12.36 4.06 0.85
CA THR A 417 12.71 5.34 1.49
C THR A 417 14.01 5.85 0.85
N PRO A 418 13.95 6.83 -0.07
CA PRO A 418 15.15 7.30 -0.75
C PRO A 418 16.04 8.10 0.20
N LEU A 419 17.35 8.05 -0.03
CA LEU A 419 18.31 8.90 0.67
C LEU A 419 17.96 10.37 0.46
N PRO A 420 18.22 11.26 1.45
CA PRO A 420 17.93 12.69 1.34
C PRO A 420 18.47 13.34 0.08
N GLU A 421 19.70 13.01 -0.32
CA GLU A 421 20.38 13.52 -1.51
C GLU A 421 19.79 13.02 -2.83
N ASN A 422 19.01 11.94 -2.80
CA ASN A 422 18.34 11.37 -3.98
C ASN A 422 16.88 11.83 -4.11
N LYS A 423 16.46 12.81 -3.29
CA LYS A 423 15.12 13.38 -3.34
C LYS A 423 15.10 14.60 -4.25
N SER A 424 14.15 14.62 -5.18
CA SER A 424 13.86 15.80 -6.00
C SER A 424 12.35 16.05 -6.00
N THR A 425 11.98 17.31 -5.81
CA THR A 425 10.58 17.73 -5.89
C THR A 425 10.29 18.37 -7.26
N PRO A 426 9.03 18.50 -7.69
CA PRO A 426 8.70 19.25 -8.90
C PRO A 426 9.27 20.67 -8.90
N TYR A 427 9.29 21.32 -7.74
CA TYR A 427 9.91 22.64 -7.58
C TYR A 427 11.41 22.60 -7.83
N ASP A 428 12.13 21.68 -7.20
CA ASP A 428 13.58 21.58 -7.30
C ASP A 428 14.02 21.28 -8.74
N GLY A 429 13.34 20.36 -9.41
CA GLY A 429 13.62 20.01 -10.80
C GLY A 429 13.39 21.18 -11.76
N ILE A 430 12.23 21.86 -11.66
CA ILE A 430 11.91 23.01 -12.53
C ILE A 430 12.87 24.17 -12.28
N VAL A 431 13.12 24.50 -11.00
CA VAL A 431 13.99 25.63 -10.64
C VAL A 431 15.43 25.33 -11.01
N GLY A 432 15.91 24.10 -10.77
CA GLY A 432 17.27 23.68 -11.09
C GLY A 432 17.58 23.85 -12.58
N VAL A 433 16.75 23.29 -13.46
CA VAL A 433 16.91 23.41 -14.92
C VAL A 433 16.81 24.87 -15.38
N LEU A 434 15.85 25.63 -14.84
CA LEU A 434 15.71 27.03 -15.22
C LEU A 434 16.93 27.87 -14.80
N GLN A 435 17.46 27.71 -13.61
CA GLN A 435 18.63 28.43 -13.12
C GLN A 435 19.91 28.03 -13.86
N GLU A 436 20.06 26.78 -14.26
CA GLU A 436 21.18 26.32 -15.07
C GLU A 436 21.18 26.99 -16.45
N LEU A 437 20.03 27.04 -17.12
CA LEU A 437 19.89 27.54 -18.50
C LEU A 437 19.67 29.05 -18.59
N ASN A 438 19.11 29.67 -17.54
CA ASN A 438 18.87 31.11 -17.43
C ASN A 438 18.96 31.59 -15.97
N PRO A 439 20.17 31.82 -15.44
CA PRO A 439 20.38 32.24 -14.05
C PRO A 439 19.71 33.55 -13.66
N GLN A 440 19.27 34.38 -14.61
CA GLN A 440 18.58 35.65 -14.37
C GLN A 440 17.08 35.53 -14.22
N ALA A 441 16.52 34.35 -14.53
CA ALA A 441 15.11 34.09 -14.43
C ALA A 441 14.63 34.18 -12.96
N LYS A 442 13.48 34.83 -12.76
CA LYS A 442 12.83 34.92 -11.45
C LYS A 442 11.79 33.82 -11.33
N VAL A 443 11.84 33.07 -10.22
CA VAL A 443 10.87 32.03 -9.91
C VAL A 443 10.05 32.45 -8.69
N GLN A 444 8.75 32.35 -8.81
CA GLN A 444 7.82 32.55 -7.71
C GLN A 444 6.95 31.30 -7.55
N HIS A 445 6.86 30.79 -6.34
CA HIS A 445 5.89 29.75 -5.99
C HIS A 445 4.70 30.40 -5.28
N ILE A 446 3.50 30.13 -5.76
CA ILE A 446 2.24 30.57 -5.14
C ILE A 446 1.47 29.33 -4.74
N SER A 447 1.42 29.07 -3.44
CA SER A 447 0.53 28.05 -2.87
C SER A 447 -0.84 28.68 -2.60
N PRO A 448 -1.94 28.07 -3.06
CA PRO A 448 -3.28 28.51 -2.70
C PRO A 448 -3.50 28.61 -1.18
N ASN A 449 -2.79 27.76 -0.45
CA ASN A 449 -2.80 27.71 1.02
C ASN A 449 -1.56 28.36 1.65
N SER A 450 -0.97 29.39 0.99
CA SER A 450 0.28 30.03 1.41
C SER A 450 0.22 30.77 2.76
N SER A 451 -0.88 30.75 3.46
CA SER A 451 -0.97 31.17 4.87
C SER A 451 -0.37 30.18 5.87
N GLY A 452 0.34 29.16 5.41
CA GLY A 452 1.20 28.32 6.26
C GLY A 452 0.53 27.25 7.12
N ALA A 453 -0.77 27.07 7.01
CA ALA A 453 -1.44 25.94 7.64
C ALA A 453 -2.56 25.44 6.73
N SER A 454 -2.34 24.30 6.12
CA SER A 454 -3.39 23.57 5.41
C SER A 454 -4.49 23.05 6.35
N TYR A 455 -4.34 23.26 7.64
CA TYR A 455 -5.20 22.69 8.66
C TYR A 455 -5.31 23.62 9.86
N TYR A 456 -6.50 24.21 10.05
CA TYR A 456 -6.76 25.20 11.10
C TYR A 456 -7.22 24.61 12.43
N GLY A 457 -7.32 23.29 12.54
CA GLY A 457 -7.76 22.63 13.75
C GLY A 457 -9.19 22.10 13.69
N ASN A 458 -9.78 21.91 14.85
CA ASN A 458 -11.14 21.41 15.02
C ASN A 458 -12.02 22.48 15.64
N PHE A 459 -13.32 22.48 15.33
CA PHE A 459 -14.29 23.17 16.15
C PHE A 459 -15.43 22.22 16.56
N SER A 460 -15.95 22.40 17.77
CA SER A 460 -16.93 21.47 18.30
C SER A 460 -18.34 22.03 18.38
N ASN A 461 -18.52 23.18 19.01
CA ASN A 461 -19.84 23.77 19.24
C ASN A 461 -19.84 25.25 18.90
N VAL A 462 -21.02 25.75 18.52
CA VAL A 462 -21.30 27.16 18.35
C VAL A 462 -22.42 27.53 19.31
N ALA A 463 -22.16 28.41 20.28
CA ALA A 463 -23.19 28.92 21.18
C ALA A 463 -23.66 30.31 20.75
N LEU A 464 -24.96 30.48 20.67
CA LEU A 464 -25.65 31.75 20.43
C LEU A 464 -26.08 32.29 21.77
N LEU A 465 -25.68 33.54 22.08
CA LEU A 465 -25.92 34.16 23.39
C LEU A 465 -26.66 35.47 23.23
N ASP A 466 -27.42 35.83 24.27
CA ASP A 466 -28.08 37.14 24.39
C ASP A 466 -27.13 38.24 24.92
N SER A 467 -27.65 39.44 25.14
CA SER A 467 -26.89 40.58 25.63
C SER A 467 -26.37 40.43 27.07
N GLU A 468 -26.90 39.49 27.82
CA GLU A 468 -26.48 39.17 29.18
C GLU A 468 -25.46 38.01 29.22
N GLY A 469 -25.12 37.45 28.05
CA GLY A 469 -24.19 36.31 27.90
C GLY A 469 -24.82 34.96 28.22
N LYS A 470 -26.16 34.90 28.31
CA LYS A 470 -26.88 33.63 28.50
C LYS A 470 -27.00 32.92 27.18
N THR A 471 -26.68 31.62 27.15
CA THR A 471 -26.81 30.78 25.97
C THR A 471 -28.28 30.58 25.60
N LEU A 472 -28.66 31.06 24.41
CA LEU A 472 -29.97 30.86 23.82
C LEU A 472 -30.06 29.51 23.11
N LYS A 473 -29.01 29.16 22.36
CA LYS A 473 -28.91 27.88 21.63
C LYS A 473 -27.45 27.44 21.47
N THR A 474 -27.25 26.16 21.50
CA THR A 474 -25.95 25.53 21.12
C THR A 474 -26.16 24.69 19.86
N LEU A 475 -25.38 24.99 18.82
CA LEU A 475 -25.33 24.22 17.57
C LEU A 475 -24.17 23.23 17.66
N LYS A 476 -24.44 21.98 17.37
CA LYS A 476 -23.46 20.89 17.39
C LYS A 476 -23.09 20.50 15.96
N PRO A 477 -21.96 19.83 15.73
CA PRO A 477 -21.64 19.27 14.42
C PRO A 477 -22.72 18.34 13.87
N SER A 478 -23.43 17.62 14.72
CA SER A 478 -24.58 16.78 14.36
C SER A 478 -25.79 17.55 13.81
N ASP A 479 -25.92 18.83 14.09
CA ASP A 479 -27.04 19.68 13.67
C ASP A 479 -26.78 20.31 12.29
N ALA A 480 -25.58 20.18 11.75
CA ALA A 480 -25.23 20.73 10.45
C ALA A 480 -25.96 20.01 9.32
N VAL A 481 -26.51 20.77 8.39
CA VAL A 481 -27.23 20.24 7.22
C VAL A 481 -26.33 20.15 5.99
N ASN A 482 -25.26 20.97 5.94
CA ASN A 482 -24.29 20.96 4.86
C ASN A 482 -22.94 21.50 5.33
N TYR A 483 -21.85 21.09 4.68
CA TYR A 483 -20.49 21.57 4.97
C TYR A 483 -19.56 21.26 3.79
N ASP A 484 -18.45 21.98 3.70
CA ASP A 484 -17.38 21.75 2.73
C ASP A 484 -16.02 22.13 3.33
N LEU A 485 -14.96 21.50 2.83
CA LEU A 485 -13.57 21.67 3.30
C LEU A 485 -13.39 21.46 4.81
N CYS A 486 -14.25 20.67 5.41
CA CYS A 486 -14.17 20.14 6.77
C CYS A 486 -15.03 18.88 6.86
N LYS A 487 -14.87 18.08 7.90
CA LYS A 487 -15.69 16.87 8.08
C LYS A 487 -16.01 16.61 9.54
N PRO A 488 -17.19 16.03 9.85
CA PRO A 488 -17.50 15.57 11.20
C PRO A 488 -16.55 14.44 11.63
N GLU A 489 -16.09 14.50 12.87
CA GLU A 489 -15.21 13.52 13.50
C GLU A 489 -15.72 13.14 14.89
N ASN A 490 -15.10 12.12 15.49
CA ASN A 490 -15.39 11.66 16.85
C ASN A 490 -16.91 11.45 17.08
N SER A 491 -17.56 10.69 16.20
CA SER A 491 -19.02 10.44 16.26
C SER A 491 -19.85 11.72 16.20
N ASN A 492 -19.45 12.69 15.37
CA ASN A 492 -20.07 14.00 15.22
C ASN A 492 -19.93 14.91 16.45
N ALA A 493 -18.90 14.73 17.26
CA ALA A 493 -18.63 15.61 18.40
C ALA A 493 -17.90 16.90 17.99
N ASN A 494 -17.18 16.88 16.88
CA ASN A 494 -16.47 18.05 16.33
C ASN A 494 -16.36 17.98 14.80
N PHE A 495 -16.10 19.12 14.16
CA PHE A 495 -15.58 19.17 12.79
C PHE A 495 -14.06 19.19 12.84
N GLY A 496 -13.43 18.24 12.14
CA GLY A 496 -12.00 18.18 11.93
C GLY A 496 -11.61 18.54 10.51
N PHE A 497 -10.30 18.60 10.25
CA PHE A 497 -9.74 18.92 8.94
C PHE A 497 -10.33 20.22 8.34
N VAL A 498 -10.38 21.28 9.16
CA VAL A 498 -10.93 22.58 8.75
C VAL A 498 -9.89 23.31 7.90
N TYR A 499 -10.12 23.41 6.61
CA TYR A 499 -9.25 24.10 5.66
C TYR A 499 -9.66 25.57 5.46
N ASN A 500 -8.80 26.32 4.77
CA ASN A 500 -9.14 27.68 4.38
C ASN A 500 -10.40 27.69 3.50
N LYS A 501 -11.34 28.60 3.80
CA LYS A 501 -12.68 28.68 3.19
C LYS A 501 -13.61 27.50 3.51
N ALA A 502 -13.29 26.67 4.51
CA ALA A 502 -14.25 25.70 5.01
C ALA A 502 -15.50 26.42 5.54
N TRP A 503 -16.65 25.82 5.31
CA TRP A 503 -17.92 26.33 5.81
C TRP A 503 -18.83 25.22 6.29
N VAL A 504 -19.73 25.60 7.21
CA VAL A 504 -20.75 24.71 7.77
C VAL A 504 -22.06 25.46 7.82
N GLN A 505 -23.15 24.82 7.42
CA GLN A 505 -24.49 25.39 7.38
C GLN A 505 -25.38 24.72 8.42
N TYR A 506 -26.11 25.57 9.12
CA TYR A 506 -27.18 25.20 10.05
C TYR A 506 -28.48 25.84 9.60
N ASP A 507 -29.50 25.05 9.36
CA ASP A 507 -30.81 25.57 8.91
C ASP A 507 -31.76 25.82 10.08
N ASN A 508 -32.73 26.69 9.85
CA ASN A 508 -33.83 27.01 10.80
C ASN A 508 -33.31 27.45 12.18
N VAL A 509 -32.22 28.21 12.20
CA VAL A 509 -31.68 28.81 13.42
C VAL A 509 -32.28 30.21 13.60
N SER A 510 -33.12 30.39 14.62
CA SER A 510 -33.53 31.76 15.01
C SER A 510 -32.33 32.48 15.60
N VAL A 511 -32.12 33.70 15.11
CA VAL A 511 -31.08 34.62 15.60
C VAL A 511 -31.69 35.84 16.32
N ASP A 512 -32.98 35.78 16.59
CA ASP A 512 -33.65 36.79 17.39
C ASP A 512 -32.99 36.84 18.78
N ASP A 513 -32.72 38.03 19.27
CA ASP A 513 -32.04 38.30 20.54
C ASP A 513 -30.58 37.82 20.62
N VAL A 514 -29.99 37.25 19.56
CA VAL A 514 -28.57 36.87 19.52
C VAL A 514 -27.70 38.11 19.38
N THR A 515 -26.87 38.37 20.36
CA THR A 515 -25.91 39.49 20.35
C THR A 515 -24.45 39.02 20.37
N GLN A 516 -24.22 37.78 20.73
CA GLN A 516 -22.87 37.17 20.78
C GLN A 516 -22.87 35.73 20.25
N VAL A 517 -21.76 35.36 19.65
CA VAL A 517 -21.50 33.98 19.22
C VAL A 517 -20.17 33.50 19.80
N THR A 518 -20.19 32.37 20.45
CA THR A 518 -18.99 31.71 20.96
C THR A 518 -18.75 30.41 20.19
N ILE A 519 -17.53 30.23 19.68
CA ILE A 519 -17.11 29.02 18.96
C ILE A 519 -15.97 28.36 19.74
N TRP A 520 -16.13 27.09 20.09
CA TRP A 520 -15.05 26.28 20.67
C TRP A 520 -14.20 25.68 19.57
N ALA A 521 -12.98 26.15 19.47
CA ALA A 521 -12.03 25.68 18.47
C ALA A 521 -10.68 25.34 19.10
N SER A 522 -10.03 24.31 18.57
CA SER A 522 -8.67 23.91 18.95
C SER A 522 -7.76 23.83 17.72
N GLY A 523 -6.51 24.25 17.85
CA GLY A 523 -5.47 24.16 16.81
C GLY A 523 -4.32 23.26 17.27
N GLY A 524 -3.80 22.42 16.36
CA GLY A 524 -2.70 21.49 16.66
C GLY A 524 -1.38 22.19 16.97
N SER A 525 -0.48 21.44 17.61
CA SER A 525 0.88 21.91 17.90
C SER A 525 1.64 22.18 16.60
N GLY A 526 2.07 23.42 16.41
CA GLY A 526 2.87 23.84 15.25
C GLY A 526 2.18 24.85 14.32
N SER A 527 0.87 25.05 14.39
CA SER A 527 0.24 26.13 13.63
C SER A 527 0.28 27.44 14.43
N ALA A 528 1.11 28.35 13.98
CA ALA A 528 1.21 29.72 14.55
C ALA A 528 0.13 30.66 14.01
N THR A 529 -0.92 30.17 13.38
CA THR A 529 -1.83 30.97 12.59
C THR A 529 -3.18 31.17 13.26
N HIS A 530 -3.61 32.40 13.26
CA HIS A 530 -4.95 32.82 13.64
C HIS A 530 -5.85 32.70 12.41
N GLY A 531 -6.97 32.01 12.53
CA GLY A 531 -8.01 31.96 11.52
C GLY A 531 -9.11 32.98 11.85
N THR A 532 -9.69 33.60 10.85
CA THR A 532 -10.93 34.40 11.01
C THR A 532 -12.08 33.57 10.47
N MET A 533 -13.11 33.39 11.30
CA MET A 533 -14.36 32.79 10.89
C MET A 533 -15.38 33.90 10.67
N GLU A 534 -16.09 33.86 9.57
CA GLU A 534 -17.19 34.76 9.23
C GLU A 534 -18.52 34.05 9.46
N ILE A 535 -19.48 34.76 9.99
CA ILE A 535 -20.85 34.28 10.19
C ILE A 535 -21.70 34.96 9.14
N HIS A 536 -22.25 34.19 8.23
CA HIS A 536 -23.11 34.64 7.16
C HIS A 536 -24.56 34.26 7.44
N MET A 537 -25.49 35.12 7.01
CA MET A 537 -26.93 34.86 7.05
C MET A 537 -27.43 34.43 5.67
N ASP A 538 -28.42 33.56 5.67
CA ASP A 538 -29.18 33.07 4.52
C ASP A 538 -28.38 32.20 3.50
N SER A 539 -27.09 32.42 3.32
CA SER A 539 -26.22 31.62 2.47
C SER A 539 -24.75 31.81 2.84
N LYS A 540 -23.88 30.94 2.34
CA LYS A 540 -22.41 31.04 2.53
C LYS A 540 -21.79 32.33 1.98
N ASP A 541 -22.47 32.98 1.03
CA ASP A 541 -22.08 34.25 0.41
C ASP A 541 -23.03 35.39 0.81
N GLY A 542 -23.88 35.18 1.80
CA GLY A 542 -24.83 36.15 2.33
C GLY A 542 -24.16 37.24 3.17
N PRO A 543 -24.96 38.16 3.75
CA PRO A 543 -24.44 39.24 4.59
C PRO A 543 -23.61 38.68 5.76
N ILE A 544 -22.42 39.23 5.98
CA ILE A 544 -21.61 38.94 7.16
C ILE A 544 -22.23 39.66 8.36
N VAL A 545 -22.66 38.89 9.36
CA VAL A 545 -23.27 39.41 10.58
C VAL A 545 -22.33 39.36 11.77
N GLY A 546 -21.21 38.68 11.63
CA GLY A 546 -20.16 38.63 12.65
C GLY A 546 -18.88 38.00 12.17
N THR A 547 -17.79 38.31 12.87
CA THR A 547 -16.48 37.68 12.64
C THR A 547 -15.87 37.26 13.97
N VAL A 548 -15.22 36.10 13.99
CA VAL A 548 -14.51 35.58 15.15
C VAL A 548 -13.10 35.26 14.75
N THR A 549 -12.11 35.83 15.43
CA THR A 549 -10.71 35.48 15.25
C THR A 549 -10.30 34.44 16.29
N THR A 550 -9.88 33.28 15.83
CA THR A 550 -9.40 32.20 16.71
C THR A 550 -7.99 32.50 17.19
N LYS A 551 -7.68 32.08 18.42
CA LYS A 551 -6.30 32.08 18.94
C LYS A 551 -5.68 30.70 18.72
N ALA A 552 -4.40 30.69 18.37
CA ALA A 552 -3.67 29.42 18.32
C ALA A 552 -3.68 28.76 19.70
N THR A 553 -4.08 27.51 19.76
CA THR A 553 -3.93 26.66 20.94
C THR A 553 -2.77 25.69 20.66
N SER A 554 -1.91 25.46 21.62
CA SER A 554 -0.78 24.50 21.46
C SER A 554 -1.21 23.03 21.63
N SER A 555 -2.49 22.76 21.67
CA SER A 555 -3.06 21.42 21.94
C SER A 555 -4.34 21.21 21.13
N TRP A 556 -4.65 19.94 20.88
CA TRP A 556 -5.89 19.48 20.25
C TRP A 556 -7.08 19.37 21.24
N THR A 557 -6.86 19.71 22.49
CA THR A 557 -7.89 19.70 23.56
C THR A 557 -8.10 21.09 24.15
#